data_d53fe236b04bfcf3aa7f40fb04bca2e8
#
_entry.id   d53fe236b04bfcf3aa7f40fb04bca2e8
#
_cell.length_a   1.000
_cell.length_b   1.000
_cell.length_c   1.000
_cell.angle_alpha   90.00
_cell.angle_beta   90.00
_cell.angle_gamma   90.00
#
_symmetry.space_group_name_H-M   'P 1'
#
loop_
_entity.id
_entity.type
_entity.pdbx_description
1 polymer ?
#
loop_
_entity_poly.entity_id
_entity_poly.type
_entity_poly.pdbx_seq_one_letter_code
_entity_poly.pdbx_strand_id
1 'polypeptide(L)'
;MKHILFLIILFSSSVSYCQREVVASGGNASGSGGSVSYSLGQVAYQSVTGTNGNVNQGVQQPFEIFTLSNSEFDTSFSAILFPNPASVSVILSINLAKEGANYDYELTDITGKRISYDKITADETTINVEGLAEACYFLNILNGNKRVKTFKLLKNN
;
A
#
# COMPACT_ATOMS: atom_id res chain seq x y z
N MET A 1 -40.70 34.69 34.72
CA MET A 1 -39.98 35.27 33.58
C MET A 1 -38.60 34.64 33.35
N LYS A 2 -37.74 34.39 34.35
CA LYS A 2 -36.41 33.76 34.17
C LYS A 2 -36.47 32.37 33.53
N HIS A 3 -37.43 31.53 33.87
CA HIS A 3 -37.55 30.16 33.31
C HIS A 3 -38.05 30.16 31.86
N ILE A 4 -38.84 31.14 31.45
CA ILE A 4 -39.32 31.28 30.08
C ILE A 4 -38.15 31.66 29.16
N LEU A 5 -37.28 32.57 29.61
CA LEU A 5 -36.07 32.97 28.85
C LEU A 5 -35.11 31.81 28.64
N PHE A 6 -34.94 30.98 29.68
CA PHE A 6 -34.09 29.78 29.61
C PHE A 6 -34.64 28.74 28.62
N LEU A 7 -35.95 28.57 28.57
CA LEU A 7 -36.64 27.65 27.68
C LEU A 7 -36.56 28.10 26.21
N ILE A 8 -36.60 29.41 25.94
CA ILE A 8 -36.42 29.99 24.60
C ILE A 8 -34.99 29.78 24.11
N ILE A 9 -33.98 29.94 24.98
CA ILE A 9 -32.56 29.71 24.62
C ILE A 9 -32.32 28.23 24.34
N LEU A 10 -32.91 27.32 25.10
CA LEU A 10 -32.80 25.87 24.90
C LEU A 10 -33.43 25.44 23.57
N PHE A 11 -34.53 26.05 23.16
CA PHE A 11 -35.24 25.73 21.90
C PHE A 11 -34.50 26.31 20.65
N SER A 12 -33.75 27.41 20.83
CA SER A 12 -32.97 28.05 19.77
C SER A 12 -31.73 27.23 19.33
N SER A 13 -31.21 26.34 20.17
CA SER A 13 -30.05 25.53 19.87
C SER A 13 -30.34 24.30 19.03
N SER A 14 -31.59 24.00 18.71
CA SER A 14 -32.00 22.79 17.99
C SER A 14 -31.98 22.92 16.45
N VAL A 15 -31.68 24.10 15.92
CA VAL A 15 -31.68 24.35 14.47
C VAL A 15 -30.22 24.33 13.95
N SER A 16 -29.59 23.16 13.99
CA SER A 16 -28.36 22.93 13.27
C SER A 16 -28.67 22.60 11.81
N TYR A 17 -28.64 23.59 10.95
CA TYR A 17 -28.59 23.34 9.51
C TYR A 17 -27.22 22.75 9.19
N CYS A 18 -27.21 21.49 8.80
CA CYS A 18 -26.05 20.92 8.15
C CYS A 18 -25.75 21.78 6.92
N GLN A 19 -24.57 22.36 6.85
CA GLN A 19 -24.15 23.19 5.73
C GLN A 19 -24.14 22.34 4.47
N ARG A 20 -25.13 22.52 3.60
CA ARG A 20 -25.13 21.96 2.24
C ARG A 20 -24.41 22.93 1.34
N GLU A 21 -23.32 22.49 0.76
CA GLU A 21 -22.67 23.24 -0.29
C GLU A 21 -23.57 23.25 -1.54
N VAL A 22 -23.72 24.41 -2.15
CA VAL A 22 -24.52 24.57 -3.37
C VAL A 22 -23.65 24.17 -4.55
N VAL A 23 -23.87 23.00 -5.10
CA VAL A 23 -23.29 22.55 -6.37
C VAL A 23 -24.27 22.85 -7.51
N ALA A 24 -23.77 23.38 -8.60
CA ALA A 24 -24.60 23.71 -9.77
C ALA A 24 -25.19 22.46 -10.45
N SER A 25 -24.47 21.36 -10.42
CA SER A 25 -24.91 20.06 -10.94
C SER A 25 -24.05 18.94 -10.33
N GLY A 26 -24.59 17.73 -10.27
CA GLY A 26 -23.87 16.55 -9.81
C GLY A 26 -24.70 15.28 -9.96
N GLY A 27 -24.05 14.13 -9.83
CA GLY A 27 -24.74 12.85 -9.93
C GLY A 27 -23.88 11.68 -9.45
N ASN A 28 -24.55 10.55 -9.25
CA ASN A 28 -23.94 9.28 -8.90
C ASN A 28 -24.35 8.25 -9.94
N ALA A 29 -23.41 7.48 -10.44
CA ALA A 29 -23.64 6.34 -11.32
C ALA A 29 -23.00 5.10 -10.68
N SER A 30 -23.73 3.97 -10.66
CA SER A 30 -23.26 2.70 -10.11
C SER A 30 -23.48 1.58 -11.13
N GLY A 31 -22.51 0.71 -11.28
CA GLY A 31 -22.55 -0.46 -12.14
C GLY A 31 -21.76 -1.62 -11.57
N SER A 32 -21.76 -2.77 -12.26
CA SER A 32 -21.01 -3.97 -11.85
C SER A 32 -19.49 -3.77 -11.76
N GLY A 33 -18.95 -2.72 -12.38
CA GLY A 33 -17.52 -2.38 -12.36
C GLY A 33 -17.14 -1.31 -11.35
N GLY A 34 -18.10 -0.75 -10.58
CA GLY A 34 -17.83 0.29 -9.60
C GLY A 34 -18.88 1.40 -9.57
N SER A 35 -18.60 2.46 -8.83
CA SER A 35 -19.43 3.66 -8.74
C SER A 35 -18.61 4.91 -9.03
N VAL A 36 -19.24 5.89 -9.68
CA VAL A 36 -18.67 7.20 -9.97
C VAL A 36 -19.61 8.28 -9.46
N SER A 37 -19.07 9.23 -8.70
CA SER A 37 -19.78 10.42 -8.26
C SER A 37 -19.09 11.65 -8.81
N TYR A 38 -19.85 12.62 -9.26
CA TYR A 38 -19.31 13.88 -9.78
C TYR A 38 -20.12 15.08 -9.31
N SER A 39 -19.46 16.22 -9.17
CA SER A 39 -20.05 17.52 -8.89
C SER A 39 -19.45 18.60 -9.77
N LEU A 40 -20.27 19.50 -10.27
CA LEU A 40 -19.88 20.65 -11.10
C LEU A 40 -20.19 21.95 -10.37
N GLY A 41 -19.33 22.95 -10.52
CA GLY A 41 -19.51 24.25 -9.89
C GLY A 41 -19.12 24.32 -8.42
N GLN A 42 -18.27 23.41 -7.96
CA GLN A 42 -17.74 23.41 -6.60
C GLN A 42 -16.72 24.56 -6.43
N VAL A 43 -16.98 25.45 -5.47
CA VAL A 43 -16.15 26.66 -5.22
C VAL A 43 -14.93 26.30 -4.36
N ALA A 44 -15.07 25.36 -3.43
CA ALA A 44 -14.01 24.91 -2.55
C ALA A 44 -13.66 23.44 -2.87
N TYR A 45 -12.41 23.16 -3.27
CA TYR A 45 -11.95 21.84 -3.71
C TYR A 45 -10.54 21.49 -3.21
N GLN A 46 -10.01 22.28 -2.27
CA GLN A 46 -8.64 22.07 -1.79
C GLN A 46 -8.58 21.07 -0.64
N SER A 47 -7.53 20.27 -0.64
CA SER A 47 -7.13 19.43 0.49
C SER A 47 -5.94 20.05 1.18
N VAL A 48 -6.02 20.24 2.48
CA VAL A 48 -4.94 20.74 3.33
C VAL A 48 -4.51 19.62 4.27
N THR A 49 -3.25 19.24 4.16
CA THR A 49 -2.65 18.19 4.97
C THR A 49 -1.78 18.80 6.06
N GLY A 50 -1.99 18.40 7.31
CA GLY A 50 -1.19 18.82 8.46
C GLY A 50 -0.71 17.61 9.27
N THR A 51 0.20 17.87 10.20
CA THR A 51 0.77 16.82 11.08
C THR A 51 -0.24 16.13 11.98
N ASN A 52 -1.39 16.78 12.27
CA ASN A 52 -2.43 16.29 13.16
C ASN A 52 -3.73 15.87 12.43
N GLY A 53 -3.73 15.88 11.09
CA GLY A 53 -4.88 15.48 10.29
C GLY A 53 -4.99 16.23 8.97
N ASN A 54 -5.96 15.83 8.18
CA ASN A 54 -6.26 16.39 6.87
C ASN A 54 -7.61 17.07 6.90
N VAL A 55 -7.71 18.22 6.26
CA VAL A 55 -8.98 18.92 6.02
C VAL A 55 -9.24 18.94 4.52
N ASN A 56 -10.32 18.30 4.10
CA ASN A 56 -10.76 18.27 2.72
C ASN A 56 -11.95 19.23 2.56
N GLN A 57 -11.86 20.13 1.59
CA GLN A 57 -12.93 21.03 1.22
C GLN A 57 -13.71 20.44 0.05
N GLY A 58 -15.03 20.61 0.06
CA GLY A 58 -15.92 20.20 -1.02
C GLY A 58 -16.91 19.11 -0.66
N VAL A 59 -17.88 18.88 -1.55
CA VAL A 59 -19.01 17.97 -1.34
C VAL A 59 -18.67 16.53 -1.68
N GLN A 60 -17.79 16.33 -2.64
CA GLN A 60 -17.37 14.99 -3.09
C GLN A 60 -15.84 14.94 -3.14
N GLN A 61 -15.28 14.25 -2.16
CA GLN A 61 -13.85 13.99 -2.10
C GLN A 61 -13.62 12.51 -2.41
N PRO A 62 -12.73 12.16 -3.32
CA PRO A 62 -12.34 10.77 -3.49
C PRO A 62 -11.64 10.31 -2.22
N PHE A 63 -12.16 9.27 -1.58
CA PHE A 63 -11.45 8.56 -0.53
C PHE A 63 -10.42 7.65 -1.20
N GLU A 64 -9.19 8.08 -1.27
CA GLU A 64 -8.09 7.16 -1.48
C GLU A 64 -7.73 6.57 -0.12
N ILE A 65 -8.20 5.37 0.14
CA ILE A 65 -7.72 4.60 1.29
C ILE A 65 -6.32 4.12 0.93
N PHE A 66 -5.31 4.91 1.24
CA PHE A 66 -3.97 4.40 1.32
C PHE A 66 -3.93 3.50 2.56
N THR A 67 -4.23 2.23 2.37
CA THR A 67 -3.71 1.24 3.28
C THR A 67 -2.20 1.26 3.09
N LEU A 68 -1.53 2.14 3.81
CA LEU A 68 -0.15 1.91 4.15
C LEU A 68 -0.17 0.55 4.85
N SER A 69 0.07 -0.50 4.07
CA SER A 69 0.53 -1.75 4.63
C SER A 69 1.79 -1.36 5.38
N ASN A 70 1.67 -1.13 6.67
CA ASN A 70 2.77 -1.14 7.59
C ASN A 70 3.25 -2.60 7.64
N SER A 71 3.86 -3.06 6.55
CA SER A 71 4.92 -4.02 6.72
C SER A 71 5.92 -3.25 7.55
N GLU A 72 5.96 -3.51 8.86
CA GLU A 72 7.11 -3.15 9.66
C GLU A 72 8.32 -3.62 8.86
N PHE A 73 8.95 -2.70 8.16
CA PHE A 73 10.26 -2.94 7.60
C PHE A 73 11.12 -3.20 8.83
N ASP A 74 11.37 -4.47 9.09
CA ASP A 74 12.33 -4.86 10.12
C ASP A 74 13.66 -4.23 9.66
N THR A 75 13.97 -3.05 10.19
CA THR A 75 15.18 -2.29 9.85
C THR A 75 16.45 -3.08 10.16
N SER A 76 16.32 -4.18 10.91
CA SER A 76 17.39 -5.11 11.20
C SER A 76 17.64 -6.15 10.09
N PHE A 77 16.72 -6.28 9.09
CA PHE A 77 16.87 -7.21 8.00
C PHE A 77 17.56 -6.54 6.80
N SER A 78 18.81 -6.90 6.53
CA SER A 78 19.55 -6.47 5.35
C SER A 78 19.71 -7.64 4.38
N ALA A 79 19.38 -7.43 3.12
CA ALA A 79 19.59 -8.40 2.06
C ALA A 79 19.99 -7.69 0.78
N ILE A 80 20.89 -8.32 0.00
CA ILE A 80 21.42 -7.84 -1.27
C ILE A 80 21.36 -8.98 -2.27
N LEU A 81 21.06 -8.67 -3.53
CA LEU A 81 20.99 -9.61 -4.64
C LEU A 81 21.93 -9.17 -5.74
N PHE A 82 22.91 -10.02 -6.12
CA PHE A 82 23.89 -9.72 -7.14
C PHE A 82 24.41 -11.00 -7.86
N PRO A 83 24.85 -10.89 -9.13
CA PRO A 83 24.68 -9.75 -10.02
C PRO A 83 23.21 -9.56 -10.45
N ASN A 84 22.84 -8.36 -10.81
CA ASN A 84 21.54 -8.07 -11.40
C ASN A 84 21.75 -6.98 -12.47
N PRO A 85 21.66 -7.29 -13.77
CA PRO A 85 21.19 -8.54 -14.40
C PRO A 85 22.09 -9.76 -14.17
N ALA A 86 21.47 -10.97 -14.28
CA ALA A 86 22.14 -12.24 -14.12
C ALA A 86 21.94 -13.15 -15.34
N SER A 87 22.97 -13.93 -15.70
CA SER A 87 22.91 -14.91 -16.81
C SER A 87 22.85 -16.35 -16.32
N VAL A 88 23.71 -16.77 -15.42
CA VAL A 88 23.83 -18.18 -14.97
C VAL A 88 23.30 -18.35 -13.56
N SER A 89 23.72 -17.49 -12.64
CA SER A 89 23.35 -17.58 -11.24
C SER A 89 23.29 -16.20 -10.61
N VAL A 90 22.62 -16.10 -9.49
CA VAL A 90 22.54 -14.91 -8.65
C VAL A 90 22.83 -15.30 -7.21
N ILE A 91 23.53 -14.46 -6.49
CA ILE A 91 23.87 -14.63 -5.08
C ILE A 91 22.94 -13.73 -4.27
N LEU A 92 22.21 -14.36 -3.37
CA LEU A 92 21.42 -13.68 -2.35
C LEU A 92 22.25 -13.64 -1.07
N SER A 93 22.71 -12.46 -0.68
CA SER A 93 23.41 -12.23 0.58
C SER A 93 22.44 -11.63 1.60
N ILE A 94 22.31 -12.27 2.77
CA ILE A 94 21.42 -11.87 3.85
C ILE A 94 22.22 -11.77 5.13
N ASN A 95 21.98 -10.71 5.90
CA ASN A 95 22.47 -10.69 7.26
C ASN A 95 21.49 -11.45 8.17
N LEU A 96 21.84 -12.66 8.55
CA LEU A 96 21.05 -13.52 9.45
C LEU A 96 21.17 -13.06 10.93
N ALA A 97 21.09 -11.78 11.20
CA ALA A 97 21.33 -11.18 12.51
C ALA A 97 20.36 -11.64 13.64
N LYS A 98 19.31 -12.39 13.32
CA LYS A 98 18.40 -12.97 14.32
C LYS A 98 18.62 -14.48 14.41
N GLU A 99 19.24 -14.94 15.49
CA GLU A 99 19.27 -16.36 15.84
C GLU A 99 17.85 -16.93 15.88
N GLY A 100 17.61 -18.02 15.12
CA GLY A 100 16.33 -18.72 15.07
C GLY A 100 15.33 -18.25 14.01
N ALA A 101 15.63 -17.26 13.19
CA ALA A 101 14.78 -16.92 12.06
C ALA A 101 15.02 -17.88 10.89
N ASN A 102 13.96 -18.55 10.44
CA ASN A 102 13.98 -19.39 9.24
C ASN A 102 13.53 -18.57 8.05
N TYR A 103 14.46 -18.33 7.14
CA TYR A 103 14.16 -17.64 5.89
C TYR A 103 14.09 -18.63 4.75
N ASP A 104 13.12 -18.40 3.88
CA ASP A 104 12.96 -19.11 2.61
C ASP A 104 13.02 -18.10 1.47
N TYR A 105 13.40 -18.54 0.29
CA TYR A 105 13.23 -17.73 -0.92
C TYR A 105 12.24 -18.38 -1.88
N GLU A 106 11.54 -17.55 -2.59
CA GLU A 106 10.61 -17.93 -3.65
C GLU A 106 10.91 -17.09 -4.89
N LEU A 107 11.24 -17.74 -5.99
CA LEU A 107 11.40 -17.11 -7.29
C LEU A 107 10.12 -17.27 -8.09
N THR A 108 9.55 -16.15 -8.53
CA THR A 108 8.32 -16.14 -9.34
C THR A 108 8.53 -15.37 -10.63
N ASP A 109 7.76 -15.72 -11.66
CA ASP A 109 7.67 -14.92 -12.89
C ASP A 109 6.74 -13.71 -12.70
N ILE A 110 6.58 -12.92 -13.77
CA ILE A 110 5.71 -11.73 -13.79
C ILE A 110 4.22 -12.07 -13.61
N THR A 111 3.82 -13.32 -13.83
CA THR A 111 2.44 -13.79 -13.64
C THR A 111 2.18 -14.27 -12.21
N GLY A 112 3.22 -14.36 -11.38
CA GLY A 112 3.17 -14.89 -10.03
C GLY A 112 3.32 -16.42 -9.97
N LYS A 113 3.64 -17.08 -11.09
CA LYS A 113 3.92 -18.51 -11.10
C LYS A 113 5.26 -18.77 -10.41
N ARG A 114 5.26 -19.68 -9.44
CA ARG A 114 6.48 -20.10 -8.73
C ARG A 114 7.38 -20.94 -9.64
N ILE A 115 8.62 -20.51 -9.76
CA ILE A 115 9.68 -21.19 -10.53
C ILE A 115 10.54 -22.03 -9.59
N SER A 116 10.97 -21.46 -8.48
CA SER A 116 11.81 -22.11 -7.48
C SER A 116 11.43 -21.68 -6.07
N TYR A 117 11.64 -22.56 -5.12
CA TYR A 117 11.47 -22.30 -3.69
C TYR A 117 12.44 -23.15 -2.90
N ASP A 118 13.19 -22.55 -1.98
CA ASP A 118 14.09 -23.30 -1.10
C ASP A 118 14.38 -22.49 0.18
N LYS A 119 15.01 -23.15 1.14
CA LYS A 119 15.42 -22.54 2.42
C LYS A 119 16.74 -21.80 2.28
N ILE A 120 16.84 -20.72 3.00
CA ILE A 120 18.06 -19.96 3.15
C ILE A 120 18.75 -20.43 4.41
N THR A 121 19.85 -21.17 4.25
CA THR A 121 20.59 -21.80 5.35
C THR A 121 21.93 -21.13 5.66
N ALA A 122 22.37 -20.21 4.81
CA ALA A 122 23.63 -19.50 4.93
C ALA A 122 23.47 -18.02 4.60
N ASP A 123 24.40 -17.19 5.04
CA ASP A 123 24.43 -15.75 4.76
C ASP A 123 24.51 -15.44 3.26
N GLU A 124 25.09 -16.37 2.48
CA GLU A 124 25.12 -16.32 1.01
C GLU A 124 24.50 -17.57 0.42
N THR A 125 23.49 -17.37 -0.41
CA THR A 125 22.77 -18.44 -1.11
C THR A 125 22.86 -18.23 -2.61
N THR A 126 23.43 -19.19 -3.33
CA THR A 126 23.49 -19.15 -4.78
C THR A 126 22.24 -19.75 -5.39
N ILE A 127 21.58 -19.00 -6.25
CA ILE A 127 20.35 -19.40 -6.95
C ILE A 127 20.68 -19.53 -8.44
N ASN A 128 20.49 -20.72 -8.99
CA ASN A 128 20.72 -20.98 -10.42
C ASN A 128 19.52 -20.45 -11.23
N VAL A 129 19.82 -19.68 -12.25
CA VAL A 129 18.85 -19.09 -13.20
C VAL A 129 19.19 -19.39 -14.66
N GLU A 130 20.17 -20.24 -14.92
CA GLU A 130 20.68 -20.55 -16.27
C GLU A 130 19.60 -21.06 -17.22
N GLY A 131 18.73 -21.95 -16.75
CA GLY A 131 17.66 -22.54 -17.56
C GLY A 131 16.41 -21.65 -17.73
N LEU A 132 16.42 -20.42 -17.22
CA LEU A 132 15.29 -19.51 -17.32
C LEU A 132 15.34 -18.67 -18.60
N ALA A 133 14.18 -18.37 -19.15
CA ALA A 133 14.06 -17.44 -20.28
C ALA A 133 14.50 -16.02 -19.89
N GLU A 134 14.96 -15.25 -20.86
CA GLU A 134 15.25 -13.82 -20.67
C GLU A 134 13.97 -13.08 -20.32
N ALA A 135 13.83 -12.68 -19.07
CA ALA A 135 12.65 -11.99 -18.54
C ALA A 135 12.95 -11.31 -17.21
N CYS A 136 11.93 -10.64 -16.71
CA CYS A 136 11.90 -10.12 -15.35
C CYS A 136 11.29 -11.17 -14.42
N TYR A 137 11.97 -11.44 -13.30
CA TYR A 137 11.52 -12.33 -12.24
C TYR A 137 11.44 -11.56 -10.92
N PHE A 138 10.72 -12.11 -9.96
CA PHE A 138 10.67 -11.59 -8.59
C PHE A 138 11.20 -12.63 -7.62
N LEU A 139 12.24 -12.26 -6.88
CA LEU A 139 12.77 -13.05 -5.78
C LEU A 139 12.19 -12.51 -4.47
N ASN A 140 11.32 -13.29 -3.85
CA ASN A 140 10.70 -12.98 -2.57
C ASN A 140 11.45 -13.68 -1.45
N ILE A 141 11.75 -12.98 -0.38
CA ILE A 141 12.29 -13.54 0.86
C ILE A 141 11.15 -13.62 1.86
N LEU A 142 10.98 -14.78 2.45
CA LEU A 142 9.91 -15.12 3.36
C LEU A 142 10.49 -15.45 4.74
N ASN A 143 9.80 -15.05 5.80
CA ASN A 143 10.00 -15.53 7.15
C ASN A 143 8.70 -16.23 7.57
N GLY A 144 8.68 -17.55 7.47
CA GLY A 144 7.44 -18.31 7.53
C GLY A 144 6.46 -17.89 6.43
N ASN A 145 5.26 -17.44 6.81
CA ASN A 145 4.24 -16.98 5.84
C ASN A 145 4.33 -15.47 5.52
N LYS A 146 5.25 -14.73 6.14
CA LYS A 146 5.38 -13.29 5.95
C LYS A 146 6.48 -12.99 4.92
N ARG A 147 6.13 -12.26 3.86
CA ARG A 147 7.11 -11.73 2.90
C ARG A 147 7.86 -10.57 3.55
N VAL A 148 9.20 -10.71 3.63
CA VAL A 148 10.09 -9.74 4.28
C VAL A 148 10.67 -8.76 3.25
N LYS A 149 11.08 -9.29 2.08
CA LYS A 149 11.67 -8.47 1.03
C LYS A 149 11.40 -9.08 -0.34
N THR A 150 11.32 -8.24 -1.36
CA THR A 150 11.21 -8.66 -2.78
C THR A 150 12.27 -7.95 -3.58
N PHE A 151 12.97 -8.70 -4.42
CA PHE A 151 13.89 -8.18 -5.41
C PHE A 151 13.34 -8.41 -6.81
N LYS A 152 13.51 -7.41 -7.66
CA LYS A 152 13.33 -7.57 -9.11
C LYS A 152 14.64 -8.10 -9.68
N LEU A 153 14.59 -9.25 -10.32
CA LEU A 153 15.73 -9.91 -10.99
C LEU A 153 15.53 -9.81 -12.50
N LEU A 154 16.53 -9.32 -13.18
CA LEU A 154 16.58 -9.30 -14.64
C LEU A 154 17.47 -10.46 -15.12
N LYS A 155 16.87 -11.42 -15.84
CA LYS A 155 17.60 -12.51 -16.50
C LYS A 155 17.97 -12.06 -17.91
N ASN A 156 19.24 -12.13 -18.22
CA ASN A 156 19.77 -11.94 -19.56
C ASN A 156 20.58 -13.17 -20.01
N ASN A 157 20.96 -13.18 -21.27
CA ASN A 157 21.84 -14.24 -21.85
C ASN A 157 23.24 -14.21 -21.27
#